data_9bf3cc8b75d3b8ae4b6c62e594ad5a12
#
_entry.id   9bf3cc8b75d3b8ae4b6c62e594ad5a12
#
_cell.length_a   1.000
_cell.length_b   1.000
_cell.length_c   1.000
_cell.angle_alpha   90.00
_cell.angle_beta   90.00
_cell.angle_gamma   90.00
#
_symmetry.space_group_name_H-M   'P 1'
#
loop_
_entity.id
_entity.type
_entity.pdbx_description
1 polymer ?
#
loop_
_entity_poly.entity_id
_entity_poly.type
_entity_poly.pdbx_seq_one_letter_code
_entity_poly.pdbx_strand_id
1 'polypeptide(L)'
;MIVMRYYEEGNLYSYLEETRGMLCWRDIVEMLWEISGGIERIHESGLVHGNLHGGNILVENERDAVDARVADVGLHGPVDKINSTDMYRVLPYVAPEILKGNPLTRASDIYSFGIIMWTLSAGIRPWCDRPHDSKLASEVCSGLRPEIIEGAPNVYIELMTQCWHSEPSKRPTAFQVYELIGSWVTSICDEPEASDLSDQFDAAEERRFCDFEKKNKFNQQEINPQTFYTSRPLYFLN
;
A
#
# COMPACT_ATOMS: atom_id res chain seq x y z
N MET A 1 -13.89 25.08 -6.31
CA MET A 1 -14.35 24.11 -5.28
C MET A 1 -14.55 22.78 -6.00
N ILE A 2 -13.87 21.72 -5.55
CA ILE A 2 -14.05 20.35 -6.06
C ILE A 2 -15.05 19.68 -5.11
N VAL A 3 -16.11 19.08 -5.66
CA VAL A 3 -17.11 18.30 -4.90
C VAL A 3 -16.94 16.86 -5.32
N MET A 4 -16.74 15.95 -4.37
CA MET A 4 -16.60 14.52 -4.60
C MET A 4 -17.51 13.75 -3.65
N ARG A 5 -17.72 12.46 -3.92
CA ARG A 5 -18.44 11.55 -3.02
C ARG A 5 -17.75 11.57 -1.64
N TYR A 6 -18.54 11.53 -0.60
CA TYR A 6 -18.05 11.34 0.77
C TYR A 6 -17.93 9.84 1.04
N TYR A 7 -16.83 9.42 1.64
CA TYR A 7 -16.56 8.05 2.03
C TYR A 7 -16.64 7.96 3.55
N GLU A 8 -17.58 7.19 4.06
CA GLU A 8 -17.91 7.17 5.49
C GLU A 8 -16.78 6.64 6.35
N GLU A 9 -16.06 5.61 5.89
CA GLU A 9 -14.91 5.03 6.59
C GLU A 9 -13.62 5.89 6.49
N GLY A 10 -13.68 6.96 5.73
CA GLY A 10 -12.55 7.86 5.52
C GLY A 10 -11.45 7.25 4.65
N ASN A 11 -10.19 7.35 5.10
CA ASN A 11 -9.05 6.78 4.38
C ASN A 11 -8.58 5.48 5.03
N LEU A 12 -7.68 4.75 4.35
CA LEU A 12 -7.15 3.48 4.83
C LEU A 12 -6.56 3.55 6.25
N TYR A 13 -5.96 4.67 6.64
CA TYR A 13 -5.42 4.79 8.00
C TYR A 13 -6.52 4.84 9.05
N SER A 14 -7.61 5.58 8.79
CA SER A 14 -8.77 5.64 9.68
C SER A 14 -9.44 4.26 9.78
N TYR A 15 -9.60 3.60 8.65
CA TYR A 15 -10.17 2.25 8.59
C TYR A 15 -9.33 1.21 9.36
N LEU A 16 -8.00 1.25 9.24
CA LEU A 16 -7.11 0.38 10.02
C LEU A 16 -7.15 0.68 11.53
N GLU A 17 -7.34 1.93 11.93
CA GLU A 17 -7.51 2.30 13.34
C GLU A 17 -8.84 1.77 13.89
N GLU A 18 -9.93 1.91 13.15
CA GLU A 18 -11.26 1.44 13.53
C GLU A 18 -11.33 -0.08 13.62
N THR A 19 -10.81 -0.78 12.63
CA THR A 19 -10.72 -2.24 12.60
C THR A 19 -9.61 -2.79 13.49
N ARG A 20 -8.81 -1.95 14.13
CA ARG A 20 -7.61 -2.31 14.91
C ARG A 20 -6.61 -3.14 14.10
N GLY A 21 -6.52 -2.88 12.80
CA GLY A 21 -5.69 -3.63 11.87
C GLY A 21 -6.18 -5.04 11.55
N MET A 22 -7.40 -5.36 11.95
CA MET A 22 -8.02 -6.67 11.72
C MET A 22 -8.81 -6.65 10.41
N LEU A 23 -8.17 -7.14 9.37
CA LEU A 23 -8.80 -7.37 8.06
C LEU A 23 -8.68 -8.85 7.73
N CYS A 24 -9.73 -9.47 7.21
CA CYS A 24 -9.61 -10.81 6.65
C CYS A 24 -8.85 -10.77 5.32
N TRP A 25 -8.29 -11.89 4.90
CA TRP A 25 -7.54 -11.93 3.64
C TRP A 25 -8.42 -11.64 2.43
N ARG A 26 -9.70 -11.99 2.49
CA ARG A 26 -10.67 -11.65 1.44
C ARG A 26 -10.74 -10.13 1.25
N ASP A 27 -11.01 -9.39 2.33
CA ASP A 27 -11.09 -7.91 2.28
C ASP A 27 -9.79 -7.29 1.77
N ILE A 28 -8.64 -7.82 2.23
CA ILE A 28 -7.31 -7.36 1.78
C ILE A 28 -7.17 -7.51 0.26
N VAL A 29 -7.54 -8.65 -0.28
CA VAL A 29 -7.38 -8.95 -1.71
C VAL A 29 -8.36 -8.13 -2.55
N GLU A 30 -9.62 -7.99 -2.12
CA GLU A 30 -10.62 -7.13 -2.78
C GLU A 30 -10.15 -5.67 -2.82
N MET A 31 -9.74 -5.11 -1.68
CA MET A 31 -9.18 -3.74 -1.63
C MET A 31 -7.98 -3.57 -2.56
N LEU A 32 -7.06 -4.52 -2.58
CA LEU A 32 -5.87 -4.45 -3.45
C LEU A 32 -6.22 -4.53 -4.93
N TRP A 33 -7.22 -5.32 -5.29
CA TRP A 33 -7.71 -5.39 -6.66
C TRP A 33 -8.26 -4.03 -7.11
N GLU A 34 -9.10 -3.40 -6.31
CA GLU A 34 -9.66 -2.08 -6.57
C GLU A 34 -8.58 -0.99 -6.68
N ILE A 35 -7.60 -0.99 -5.73
CA ILE A 35 -6.48 -0.05 -5.74
C ILE A 35 -5.62 -0.24 -7.00
N SER A 36 -5.31 -1.48 -7.36
CA SER A 36 -4.49 -1.78 -8.56
C SER A 36 -5.20 -1.39 -9.85
N GLY A 37 -6.51 -1.61 -9.95
CA GLY A 37 -7.32 -1.14 -11.06
C GLY A 37 -7.39 0.39 -11.17
N GLY A 38 -7.41 1.08 -10.03
CA GLY A 38 -7.30 2.55 -9.98
C GLY A 38 -5.95 3.04 -10.53
N ILE A 39 -4.84 2.41 -10.11
CA ILE A 39 -3.48 2.73 -10.57
C ILE A 39 -3.34 2.44 -12.07
N GLU A 40 -3.88 1.31 -12.55
CA GLU A 40 -3.84 0.94 -13.94
C GLU A 40 -4.49 2.00 -14.83
N ARG A 41 -5.70 2.45 -14.50
CA ARG A 41 -6.41 3.50 -15.25
C ARG A 41 -5.62 4.83 -15.29
N ILE A 42 -4.95 5.18 -14.19
CA ILE A 42 -4.06 6.35 -14.14
C ILE A 42 -2.91 6.16 -15.12
N HIS A 43 -2.27 5.00 -15.11
CA HIS A 43 -1.13 4.69 -15.96
C HIS A 43 -1.52 4.58 -17.45
N GLU A 44 -2.68 4.02 -17.78
CA GLU A 44 -3.23 4.00 -19.15
C GLU A 44 -3.47 5.41 -19.69
N SER A 45 -3.93 6.32 -18.83
CA SER A 45 -4.12 7.74 -19.19
C SER A 45 -2.82 8.51 -19.40
N GLY A 46 -1.65 7.85 -19.32
CA GLY A 46 -0.34 8.49 -19.47
C GLY A 46 0.12 9.27 -18.23
N LEU A 47 -0.56 9.10 -17.11
CA LEU A 47 -0.28 9.79 -15.85
C LEU A 47 0.48 8.89 -14.88
N VAL A 48 1.03 9.51 -13.83
CA VAL A 48 1.61 8.88 -12.65
C VAL A 48 0.93 9.48 -11.44
N HIS A 49 0.52 8.67 -10.48
CA HIS A 49 -0.07 9.17 -9.24
C HIS A 49 0.95 10.00 -8.45
N GLY A 50 2.12 9.41 -8.23
CA GLY A 50 3.29 10.04 -7.63
C GLY A 50 3.21 10.32 -6.12
N ASN A 51 2.08 10.12 -5.46
CA ASN A 51 1.92 10.28 -4.02
C ASN A 51 0.95 9.24 -3.45
N LEU A 52 1.10 7.99 -3.84
CA LEU A 52 0.25 6.90 -3.39
C LEU A 52 0.64 6.50 -1.95
N HIS A 53 -0.31 6.57 -1.03
CA HIS A 53 -0.17 6.16 0.38
C HIS A 53 -1.55 5.96 1.02
N GLY A 54 -1.62 5.34 2.19
CA GLY A 54 -2.90 5.01 2.83
C GLY A 54 -3.84 6.20 3.07
N GLY A 55 -3.32 7.42 3.21
CA GLY A 55 -4.14 8.63 3.32
C GLY A 55 -4.88 9.02 2.02
N ASN A 56 -4.42 8.51 0.87
CA ASN A 56 -5.00 8.73 -0.45
C ASN A 56 -5.74 7.48 -0.97
N ILE A 57 -6.03 6.53 -0.10
CA ILE A 57 -6.93 5.40 -0.37
C ILE A 57 -8.18 5.63 0.48
N LEU A 58 -9.30 5.89 -0.18
CA LEU A 58 -10.59 6.07 0.46
C LEU A 58 -11.29 4.72 0.57
N VAL A 59 -11.91 4.46 1.72
CA VAL A 59 -12.54 3.18 2.03
C VAL A 59 -14.02 3.38 2.28
N GLU A 60 -14.83 2.42 1.85
CA GLU A 60 -16.25 2.37 2.09
C GLU A 60 -16.70 0.92 2.29
N ASN A 61 -17.50 0.69 3.33
CA ASN A 61 -18.17 -0.59 3.52
C ASN A 61 -19.51 -0.57 2.79
N GLU A 62 -19.65 -1.35 1.73
CA GLU A 62 -20.93 -1.56 1.05
C GLU A 62 -21.44 -2.97 1.33
N ARG A 63 -22.36 -3.07 2.30
CA ARG A 63 -23.14 -4.26 2.69
C ARG A 63 -22.33 -5.53 3.03
N ASP A 64 -21.54 -6.10 2.13
CA ASP A 64 -20.77 -7.33 2.34
C ASP A 64 -19.39 -7.28 1.66
N ALA A 65 -18.95 -6.09 1.19
CA ALA A 65 -17.67 -5.89 0.53
C ALA A 65 -17.01 -4.59 0.99
N VAL A 66 -15.70 -4.57 1.05
CA VAL A 66 -14.90 -3.38 1.37
C VAL A 66 -14.38 -2.79 0.07
N ASP A 67 -14.93 -1.63 -0.30
CA ASP A 67 -14.52 -0.88 -1.51
C ASP A 67 -13.36 0.07 -1.19
N ALA A 68 -12.33 0.11 -2.05
CA ALA A 68 -11.16 0.95 -1.89
C ALA A 68 -10.88 1.78 -3.14
N ARG A 69 -10.79 3.11 -3.01
CA ARG A 69 -10.61 4.02 -4.14
C ARG A 69 -9.36 4.85 -4.00
N VAL A 70 -8.58 4.90 -5.08
CA VAL A 70 -7.43 5.81 -5.19
C VAL A 70 -7.91 7.23 -5.39
N ALA A 71 -7.46 8.15 -4.53
CA ALA A 71 -7.81 9.56 -4.53
C ALA A 71 -6.59 10.46 -4.73
N ASP A 72 -6.81 11.77 -4.93
CA ASP A 72 -5.78 12.81 -5.08
C ASP A 72 -4.85 12.62 -6.29
N VAL A 73 -5.41 12.12 -7.39
CA VAL A 73 -4.70 11.93 -8.67
C VAL A 73 -4.41 13.27 -9.32
N GLY A 74 -3.16 13.45 -9.80
CA GLY A 74 -2.81 14.56 -10.67
C GLY A 74 -2.68 15.94 -10.01
N LEU A 75 -2.74 16.03 -8.67
CA LEU A 75 -2.52 17.29 -7.96
C LEU A 75 -1.10 17.83 -8.10
N HIS A 76 -0.18 17.02 -8.63
CA HIS A 76 1.24 17.38 -8.81
C HIS A 76 1.58 17.83 -10.24
N GLY A 77 0.59 17.87 -11.13
CA GLY A 77 0.76 18.29 -12.52
C GLY A 77 1.43 17.25 -13.43
N PRO A 78 1.65 17.59 -14.72
CA PRO A 78 2.33 16.71 -15.66
C PRO A 78 3.74 16.36 -15.20
N VAL A 79 4.16 15.12 -15.44
CA VAL A 79 5.48 14.57 -15.05
C VAL A 79 6.65 15.48 -15.46
N ASP A 80 6.53 16.14 -16.63
CA ASP A 80 7.57 17.00 -17.21
C ASP A 80 7.78 18.34 -16.48
N LYS A 81 6.91 18.70 -15.54
CA LYS A 81 6.89 20.00 -14.86
C LYS A 81 7.09 19.95 -13.35
N ILE A 82 7.28 18.77 -12.78
CA ILE A 82 7.49 18.61 -11.35
C ILE A 82 8.95 18.92 -11.02
N ASN A 83 9.19 20.13 -10.50
CA ASN A 83 10.49 20.45 -9.90
C ASN A 83 10.68 19.60 -8.66
N SER A 84 11.79 18.86 -8.58
CA SER A 84 12.15 17.97 -7.49
C SER A 84 12.22 18.62 -6.10
N THR A 85 12.25 19.94 -6.04
CA THR A 85 12.38 20.73 -4.80
C THR A 85 11.10 20.86 -3.97
N ASP A 86 9.92 20.62 -4.56
CA ASP A 86 8.62 20.81 -3.89
C ASP A 86 7.85 19.50 -3.68
N MET A 87 8.57 18.39 -3.46
CA MET A 87 7.94 17.08 -3.31
C MET A 87 7.27 16.93 -1.95
N TYR A 88 5.96 17.14 -1.90
CA TYR A 88 5.14 16.74 -0.77
C TYR A 88 4.88 15.25 -0.84
N ARG A 89 5.42 14.48 0.12
CA ARG A 89 5.36 13.00 0.12
C ARG A 89 5.23 12.45 1.54
N VAL A 90 4.80 11.20 1.62
CA VAL A 90 4.84 10.40 2.84
C VAL A 90 6.02 9.45 2.74
N LEU A 91 7.11 9.74 3.44
CA LEU A 91 8.43 9.06 3.30
C LEU A 91 8.37 7.54 3.22
N PRO A 92 7.62 6.81 4.07
CA PRO A 92 7.50 5.36 4.00
C PRO A 92 7.11 4.78 2.64
N TYR A 93 6.37 5.53 1.84
CA TYR A 93 5.83 5.07 0.56
C TYR A 93 6.65 5.53 -0.65
N VAL A 94 7.73 6.29 -0.41
CA VAL A 94 8.55 6.86 -1.50
C VAL A 94 9.57 5.85 -1.99
N ALA A 95 9.58 5.58 -3.29
CA ALA A 95 10.52 4.67 -3.91
C ALA A 95 11.98 5.15 -3.79
N PRO A 96 12.96 4.23 -3.64
CA PRO A 96 14.37 4.57 -3.45
C PRO A 96 14.96 5.48 -4.54
N GLU A 97 14.56 5.28 -5.78
CA GLU A 97 15.01 6.11 -6.91
C GLU A 97 14.50 7.55 -6.79
N ILE A 98 13.30 7.74 -6.26
CA ILE A 98 12.72 9.08 -6.05
C ILE A 98 13.44 9.79 -4.91
N LEU A 99 13.78 9.06 -3.83
CA LEU A 99 14.60 9.57 -2.72
C LEU A 99 16.01 9.99 -3.19
N LYS A 100 16.50 9.41 -4.28
CA LYS A 100 17.77 9.78 -4.94
C LYS A 100 17.62 10.91 -5.95
N GLY A 101 16.46 11.53 -6.07
CA GLY A 101 16.19 12.67 -6.95
C GLY A 101 15.83 12.31 -8.40
N ASN A 102 15.56 11.05 -8.70
CA ASN A 102 15.08 10.66 -10.03
C ASN A 102 13.62 11.11 -10.23
N PRO A 103 13.18 11.30 -11.49
CA PRO A 103 11.80 11.68 -11.78
C PRO A 103 10.81 10.56 -11.40
N LEU A 104 9.57 10.98 -11.14
CA LEU A 104 8.46 10.05 -10.91
C LEU A 104 8.20 9.17 -12.13
N THR A 105 7.89 7.91 -11.87
CA THR A 105 7.57 6.93 -12.91
C THR A 105 6.40 6.06 -12.49
N ARG A 106 5.79 5.35 -13.44
CA ARG A 106 4.79 4.32 -13.13
C ARG A 106 5.33 3.28 -12.16
N ALA A 107 6.60 2.91 -12.29
CA ALA A 107 7.25 1.96 -11.40
C ALA A 107 7.39 2.49 -9.96
N SER A 108 7.48 3.81 -9.73
CA SER A 108 7.47 4.38 -8.37
C SER A 108 6.10 4.24 -7.69
N ASP A 109 4.98 4.30 -8.42
CA ASP A 109 3.66 4.01 -7.86
C ASP A 109 3.52 2.54 -7.48
N ILE A 110 4.11 1.62 -8.26
CA ILE A 110 4.12 0.19 -7.92
C ILE A 110 4.93 -0.09 -6.65
N TYR A 111 6.03 0.63 -6.43
CA TYR A 111 6.72 0.55 -5.14
C TYR A 111 5.81 0.95 -3.98
N SER A 112 5.12 2.10 -4.11
CA SER A 112 4.17 2.58 -3.10
C SER A 112 3.04 1.57 -2.87
N PHE A 113 2.55 0.93 -3.94
CA PHE A 113 1.56 -0.15 -3.85
C PHE A 113 2.10 -1.35 -3.04
N GLY A 114 3.35 -1.76 -3.23
CA GLY A 114 3.99 -2.81 -2.43
C GLY A 114 4.02 -2.47 -0.92
N ILE A 115 4.24 -1.20 -0.57
CA ILE A 115 4.15 -0.73 0.82
C ILE A 115 2.70 -0.71 1.33
N ILE A 116 1.71 -0.43 0.47
CA ILE A 116 0.28 -0.56 0.81
C ILE A 116 -0.07 -2.03 1.06
N MET A 117 0.39 -2.96 0.24
CA MET A 117 0.23 -4.40 0.48
C MET A 117 0.74 -4.77 1.88
N TRP A 118 1.95 -4.34 2.22
CA TRP A 118 2.48 -4.58 3.56
C TRP A 118 1.60 -3.95 4.65
N THR A 119 1.15 -2.72 4.47
CA THR A 119 0.30 -1.99 5.42
C THR A 119 -0.99 -2.76 5.72
N LEU A 120 -1.64 -3.31 4.69
CA LEU A 120 -2.86 -4.11 4.81
C LEU A 120 -2.60 -5.45 5.51
N SER A 121 -1.53 -6.17 5.13
CA SER A 121 -1.19 -7.45 5.75
C SER A 121 -0.73 -7.30 7.21
N ALA A 122 -0.01 -6.23 7.52
CA ALA A 122 0.46 -5.93 8.87
C ALA A 122 -0.64 -5.37 9.78
N GLY A 123 -1.64 -4.70 9.21
CA GLY A 123 -2.68 -3.98 9.95
C GLY A 123 -2.18 -2.71 10.66
N ILE A 124 -0.96 -2.25 10.35
CA ILE A 124 -0.32 -1.09 10.96
C ILE A 124 0.38 -0.24 9.90
N ARG A 125 0.67 1.01 10.25
CA ARG A 125 1.40 1.93 9.37
C ARG A 125 2.89 1.57 9.32
N PRO A 126 3.56 1.66 8.14
CA PRO A 126 4.96 1.28 8.00
C PRO A 126 5.88 2.18 8.82
N TRP A 127 6.84 1.59 9.55
CA TRP A 127 7.80 2.25 10.42
C TRP A 127 7.17 3.21 11.44
N CYS A 128 6.04 2.82 12.05
CA CYS A 128 5.38 3.61 13.09
C CYS A 128 6.19 3.71 14.40
N ASP A 129 7.19 2.87 14.58
CA ASP A 129 8.06 2.74 15.74
C ASP A 129 9.30 3.63 15.72
N ARG A 130 9.57 4.31 14.59
CA ARG A 130 10.80 5.08 14.40
C ARG A 130 10.58 6.41 13.67
N PRO A 131 11.51 7.40 13.80
CA PRO A 131 11.42 8.67 13.09
C PRO A 131 11.39 8.52 11.57
N HIS A 132 10.58 9.35 10.90
CA HIS A 132 10.58 9.49 9.45
C HIS A 132 11.54 10.64 9.03
N ASP A 133 12.82 10.34 9.06
CA ASP A 133 13.92 11.29 8.87
C ASP A 133 14.86 10.89 7.71
N SER A 134 15.95 11.64 7.54
CA SER A 134 16.97 11.36 6.53
C SER A 134 17.67 10.01 6.71
N LYS A 135 17.74 9.51 7.96
CA LYS A 135 18.32 8.20 8.24
C LYS A 135 17.45 7.09 7.66
N LEU A 136 16.13 7.14 7.89
CA LEU A 136 15.19 6.21 7.28
C LEU A 136 15.27 6.26 5.75
N ALA A 137 15.31 7.47 5.15
CA ALA A 137 15.45 7.64 3.72
C ALA A 137 16.72 6.96 3.17
N SER A 138 17.85 7.15 3.85
CA SER A 138 19.13 6.51 3.48
C SER A 138 19.08 5.00 3.58
N GLU A 139 18.48 4.46 4.64
CA GLU A 139 18.32 3.02 4.84
C GLU A 139 17.41 2.39 3.78
N VAL A 140 16.30 3.04 3.41
CA VAL A 140 15.41 2.62 2.31
C VAL A 140 16.18 2.60 0.98
N CYS A 141 17.00 3.62 0.71
CA CYS A 141 17.87 3.67 -0.45
C CYS A 141 18.95 2.56 -0.46
N SER A 142 19.33 2.07 0.72
CA SER A 142 20.27 0.97 0.92
C SER A 142 19.62 -0.41 0.92
N GLY A 143 18.29 -0.47 0.74
CA GLY A 143 17.55 -1.73 0.61
C GLY A 143 16.70 -2.10 1.81
N LEU A 144 16.59 -1.26 2.86
CA LEU A 144 15.69 -1.51 3.97
C LEU A 144 14.24 -1.61 3.46
N ARG A 145 13.53 -2.62 3.94
CA ARG A 145 12.08 -2.80 3.73
C ARG A 145 11.43 -3.16 5.07
N PRO A 146 10.10 -2.97 5.20
CA PRO A 146 9.38 -3.47 6.35
C PRO A 146 9.54 -4.99 6.49
N GLU A 147 9.52 -5.48 7.71
CA GLU A 147 9.64 -6.91 7.99
C GLU A 147 8.40 -7.66 7.47
N ILE A 148 8.62 -8.77 6.76
CA ILE A 148 7.55 -9.58 6.20
C ILE A 148 6.75 -10.21 7.33
N ILE A 149 5.42 -10.12 7.22
CA ILE A 149 4.50 -10.68 8.23
C ILE A 149 4.49 -12.19 8.13
N GLU A 150 4.84 -12.84 9.22
CA GLU A 150 4.82 -14.29 9.31
C GLU A 150 3.39 -14.83 9.12
N GLY A 151 3.27 -15.87 8.29
CA GLY A 151 2.00 -16.53 8.02
C GLY A 151 1.17 -15.90 6.89
N ALA A 152 1.64 -14.85 6.23
CA ALA A 152 1.02 -14.38 5.00
C ALA A 152 1.15 -15.42 3.85
N PRO A 153 0.21 -15.48 2.89
CA PRO A 153 0.30 -16.40 1.75
C PRO A 153 1.58 -16.17 0.94
N ASN A 154 2.23 -17.24 0.48
CA ASN A 154 3.49 -17.12 -0.27
C ASN A 154 3.32 -16.29 -1.54
N VAL A 155 2.23 -16.50 -2.29
CA VAL A 155 1.94 -15.72 -3.51
C VAL A 155 1.80 -14.23 -3.23
N TYR A 156 1.25 -13.87 -2.06
CA TYR A 156 1.14 -12.49 -1.62
C TYR A 156 2.52 -11.87 -1.32
N ILE A 157 3.36 -12.61 -0.59
CA ILE A 157 4.73 -12.19 -0.24
C ILE A 157 5.55 -12.00 -1.51
N GLU A 158 5.44 -12.92 -2.47
CA GLU A 158 6.14 -12.83 -3.76
C GLU A 158 5.76 -11.57 -4.54
N LEU A 159 4.46 -11.30 -4.71
CA LEU A 159 4.00 -10.08 -5.39
C LEU A 159 4.44 -8.82 -4.64
N MET A 160 4.24 -8.78 -3.33
CA MET A 160 4.61 -7.64 -2.49
C MET A 160 6.11 -7.33 -2.61
N THR A 161 6.96 -8.35 -2.51
CA THR A 161 8.42 -8.18 -2.61
C THR A 161 8.87 -7.78 -4.00
N GLN A 162 8.19 -8.25 -5.04
CA GLN A 162 8.42 -7.82 -6.40
C GLN A 162 8.00 -6.37 -6.61
N CYS A 163 6.87 -5.93 -6.07
CA CYS A 163 6.41 -4.54 -6.17
C CYS A 163 7.41 -3.54 -5.58
N TRP A 164 8.01 -3.84 -4.43
CA TRP A 164 8.98 -2.94 -3.79
C TRP A 164 10.45 -3.25 -4.12
N HIS A 165 10.71 -3.95 -5.23
CA HIS A 165 12.06 -4.25 -5.67
C HIS A 165 12.89 -2.97 -5.82
N SER A 166 14.19 -3.03 -5.47
CA SER A 166 15.09 -1.87 -5.52
C SER A 166 15.30 -1.34 -6.94
N GLU A 167 15.31 -2.22 -7.94
CA GLU A 167 15.38 -1.87 -9.36
C GLU A 167 13.97 -1.66 -9.92
N PRO A 168 13.61 -0.45 -10.40
CA PRO A 168 12.28 -0.16 -10.95
C PRO A 168 11.86 -1.08 -12.11
N SER A 169 12.80 -1.48 -12.96
CA SER A 169 12.56 -2.34 -14.13
C SER A 169 12.15 -3.78 -13.78
N LYS A 170 12.39 -4.22 -12.55
CA LYS A 170 12.01 -5.55 -12.04
C LYS A 170 10.64 -5.56 -11.36
N ARG A 171 10.03 -4.39 -11.17
CA ARG A 171 8.68 -4.29 -10.63
C ARG A 171 7.65 -4.64 -11.72
N PRO A 172 6.53 -5.28 -11.37
CA PRO A 172 5.47 -5.53 -12.34
C PRO A 172 4.82 -4.21 -12.79
N THR A 173 4.12 -4.24 -13.92
CA THR A 173 3.24 -3.13 -14.32
C THR A 173 1.94 -3.15 -13.51
N ALA A 174 1.22 -2.02 -13.48
CA ALA A 174 -0.10 -1.96 -12.82
C ALA A 174 -1.07 -2.98 -13.42
N PHE A 175 -1.05 -3.16 -14.75
CA PHE A 175 -1.84 -4.17 -15.45
C PHE A 175 -1.53 -5.59 -14.96
N GLN A 176 -0.25 -5.96 -14.86
CA GLN A 176 0.16 -7.29 -14.36
C GLN A 176 -0.28 -7.52 -12.92
N VAL A 177 -0.20 -6.49 -12.07
CA VAL A 177 -0.67 -6.54 -10.68
C VAL A 177 -2.19 -6.73 -10.64
N TYR A 178 -2.94 -5.94 -11.41
CA TYR A 178 -4.39 -5.98 -11.48
C TYR A 178 -4.91 -7.36 -11.92
N GLU A 179 -4.35 -7.90 -13.01
CA GLU A 179 -4.72 -9.22 -13.54
C GLU A 179 -4.41 -10.34 -12.52
N LEU A 180 -3.23 -10.29 -11.89
CA LEU A 180 -2.83 -11.30 -10.93
C LEU A 180 -3.75 -11.29 -9.68
N ILE A 181 -3.99 -10.11 -9.11
CA ILE A 181 -4.87 -9.99 -7.93
C ILE A 181 -6.32 -10.31 -8.32
N GLY A 182 -6.77 -9.96 -9.53
CA GLY A 182 -8.08 -10.35 -10.06
C GLY A 182 -8.26 -11.87 -10.11
N SER A 183 -7.21 -12.62 -10.46
CA SER A 183 -7.25 -14.08 -10.38
C SER A 183 -7.38 -14.61 -8.95
N TRP A 184 -6.81 -13.91 -7.96
CA TRP A 184 -6.98 -14.26 -6.55
C TRP A 184 -8.42 -13.99 -6.09
N VAL A 185 -8.99 -12.82 -6.45
CA VAL A 185 -10.40 -12.48 -6.14
C VAL A 185 -11.32 -13.58 -6.66
N THR A 186 -11.18 -13.97 -7.93
CA THR A 186 -11.99 -15.05 -8.51
C THR A 186 -11.86 -16.35 -7.71
N SER A 187 -10.64 -16.74 -7.34
CA SER A 187 -10.40 -18.04 -6.67
C SER A 187 -10.86 -18.09 -5.21
N ILE A 188 -10.86 -16.95 -4.50
CA ILE A 188 -11.13 -16.93 -3.04
C ILE A 188 -12.41 -16.20 -2.66
N CYS A 189 -12.95 -15.35 -3.55
CA CYS A 189 -14.14 -14.54 -3.28
C CYS A 189 -15.35 -14.96 -4.10
N ASP A 190 -15.19 -15.10 -5.43
CA ASP A 190 -16.31 -15.30 -6.35
C ASP A 190 -16.67 -16.76 -6.56
N GLU A 191 -15.68 -17.59 -6.84
CA GLU A 191 -15.83 -19.02 -7.13
C GLU A 191 -14.83 -19.83 -6.28
N PRO A 192 -15.05 -19.99 -4.98
CA PRO A 192 -14.10 -20.62 -4.09
C PRO A 192 -14.07 -22.14 -4.33
N GLU A 193 -13.31 -22.57 -5.34
CA GLU A 193 -12.98 -23.98 -5.53
C GLU A 193 -11.68 -24.33 -4.80
N ALA A 194 -11.61 -25.55 -4.27
CA ALA A 194 -10.38 -26.03 -3.62
C ALA A 194 -9.21 -26.02 -4.60
N SER A 195 -8.19 -25.22 -4.30
CA SER A 195 -7.00 -25.03 -5.11
C SER A 195 -5.80 -24.73 -4.21
N ASP A 196 -4.59 -24.96 -4.71
CA ASP A 196 -3.36 -24.58 -3.97
C ASP A 196 -3.36 -23.10 -3.57
N LEU A 197 -4.06 -22.25 -4.32
CA LEU A 197 -4.18 -20.83 -4.03
C LEU A 197 -5.14 -20.57 -2.88
N SER A 198 -6.37 -21.11 -2.93
CA SER A 198 -7.34 -20.97 -1.85
C SER A 198 -6.79 -21.57 -0.55
N ASP A 199 -6.12 -22.73 -0.61
CA ASP A 199 -5.51 -23.38 0.55
C ASP A 199 -4.46 -22.48 1.24
N GLN A 200 -3.66 -21.71 0.48
CA GLN A 200 -2.70 -20.75 1.05
C GLN A 200 -3.39 -19.61 1.80
N PHE A 201 -4.47 -19.06 1.24
CA PHE A 201 -5.22 -17.98 1.88
C PHE A 201 -5.99 -18.49 3.11
N ASP A 202 -6.61 -19.67 3.05
CA ASP A 202 -7.31 -20.29 4.19
C ASP A 202 -6.35 -20.55 5.35
N ALA A 203 -5.19 -21.14 5.08
CA ALA A 203 -4.17 -21.38 6.08
C ALA A 203 -3.61 -20.06 6.68
N ALA A 204 -3.51 -19.01 5.88
CA ALA A 204 -3.09 -17.71 6.35
C ALA A 204 -4.18 -17.04 7.20
N GLU A 205 -5.45 -17.22 6.86
CA GLU A 205 -6.59 -16.71 7.62
C GLU A 205 -6.66 -17.34 9.01
N GLU A 206 -6.56 -18.67 9.09
CA GLU A 206 -6.52 -19.40 10.36
C GLU A 206 -5.41 -18.89 11.28
N ARG A 207 -4.20 -18.69 10.74
CA ARG A 207 -3.06 -18.15 11.49
C ARG A 207 -3.33 -16.73 11.97
N ARG A 208 -3.89 -15.87 11.09
CA ARG A 208 -4.21 -14.48 11.40
C ARG A 208 -5.17 -14.36 12.58
N PHE A 209 -6.21 -15.20 12.64
CA PHE A 209 -7.15 -15.24 13.76
C PHE A 209 -6.52 -15.82 15.05
N CYS A 210 -5.74 -16.89 14.95
CA CYS A 210 -5.04 -17.44 16.11
C CYS A 210 -4.04 -16.46 16.74
N ASP A 211 -3.34 -15.69 15.93
CA ASP A 211 -2.37 -14.71 16.40
C ASP A 211 -3.03 -13.44 16.93
N PHE A 212 -4.25 -13.13 16.51
CA PHE A 212 -4.97 -11.99 17.03
C PHE A 212 -5.27 -12.09 18.52
N GLU A 213 -5.69 -13.24 19.02
CA GLU A 213 -5.88 -13.47 20.44
C GLU A 213 -4.60 -13.23 21.25
N LYS A 214 -3.44 -13.53 20.65
CA LYS A 214 -2.12 -13.29 21.25
C LYS A 214 -1.67 -11.83 21.09
N LYS A 215 -1.92 -11.20 19.94
CA LYS A 215 -1.56 -9.81 19.62
C LYS A 215 -2.41 -8.76 20.31
N ASN A 216 -3.57 -9.07 20.85
CA ASN A 216 -4.31 -8.16 21.74
C ASN A 216 -3.49 -7.72 22.97
N LYS A 217 -2.37 -8.41 23.28
CA LYS A 217 -1.35 -7.94 24.22
C LYS A 217 -0.30 -7.02 23.58
N PHE A 218 -0.22 -6.94 22.24
CA PHE A 218 0.81 -6.20 21.49
C PHE A 218 0.31 -4.90 20.86
N ASN A 219 -1.00 -4.62 20.88
CA ASN A 219 -1.61 -3.42 20.27
C ASN A 219 -1.36 -2.10 21.05
N GLN A 220 -0.29 -2.03 21.83
CA GLN A 220 0.32 -0.80 22.32
C GLN A 220 1.69 -0.62 21.68
N GLN A 221 1.79 -0.72 20.35
CA GLN A 221 2.98 -0.21 19.69
C GLN A 221 3.02 1.30 19.93
N GLU A 222 3.97 1.76 20.73
CA GLU A 222 4.19 3.19 20.95
C GLU A 222 4.52 3.83 19.59
N ILE A 223 3.60 4.64 19.11
CA ILE A 223 3.81 5.40 17.87
C ILE A 223 4.89 6.43 18.16
N ASN A 224 5.99 6.38 17.41
CA ASN A 224 7.05 7.37 17.57
C ASN A 224 6.51 8.76 17.21
N PRO A 225 6.66 9.79 18.08
CA PRO A 225 6.11 11.12 17.83
C PRO A 225 6.71 11.83 16.60
N GLN A 226 7.78 11.31 16.01
CA GLN A 226 8.41 11.82 14.80
C GLN A 226 8.00 11.04 13.53
N THR A 227 6.90 10.30 13.58
CA THR A 227 6.28 9.67 12.42
C THR A 227 5.30 10.64 11.76
N PHE A 228 5.28 10.64 10.43
CA PHE A 228 4.39 11.52 9.66
C PHE A 228 3.79 10.73 8.49
N TYR A 229 2.46 10.64 8.48
CA TYR A 229 1.68 9.96 7.44
C TYR A 229 0.79 10.91 6.64
N THR A 230 1.07 12.20 6.75
CA THR A 230 0.54 13.24 5.87
C THR A 230 1.62 13.72 4.92
N SER A 231 1.25 14.10 3.70
CA SER A 231 2.18 14.63 2.70
C SER A 231 2.86 15.89 3.22
N ARG A 232 4.19 15.90 3.24
CA ARG A 232 5.02 17.04 3.65
C ARG A 232 6.25 17.18 2.75
N PRO A 233 6.84 18.39 2.68
CA PRO A 233 8.11 18.56 1.98
C PRO A 233 9.22 17.72 2.61
N LEU A 234 9.97 16.99 1.78
CA LEU A 234 11.11 16.17 2.23
C LEU A 234 12.42 16.96 2.03
N TYR A 235 12.64 17.99 2.84
CA TYR A 235 13.79 18.93 2.72
C TYR A 235 15.17 18.29 2.90
N PHE A 236 15.25 17.08 3.40
CA PHE A 236 16.53 16.38 3.61
C PHE A 236 17.01 15.61 2.37
N LEU A 237 16.33 15.73 1.25
CA LEU A 237 16.71 15.11 -0.02
C LEU A 237 17.54 16.03 -0.93
N ASN A 238 17.95 17.21 -0.43
CA ASN A 238 18.78 18.20 -1.14
C ASN A 238 20.26 18.03 -0.80
#